data_df272d1db150d83fbfd0368a3c73e321
#
_entry.id   df272d1db150d83fbfd0368a3c73e321
#
_cell.length_a   1.000
_cell.length_b   1.000
_cell.length_c   1.000
_cell.angle_alpha   90.00
_cell.angle_beta   90.00
_cell.angle_gamma   90.00
#
_symmetry.space_group_name_H-M   'P 1'
#
loop_
_entity.id
_entity.type
_entity.pdbx_description
1 polymer ?
#
loop_
_entity_poly.entity_id
_entity_poly.type
_entity_poly.pdbx_seq_one_letter_code
_entity_poly.pdbx_strand_id
1 'polypeptide(L)'
;VSIAVDQVDELKGLRDRVRAASTETLVALGAFALIAVHLVDDSFLQLEPGTTVADHLVSALVPVAVLAAAAFVYPRLRPGRRATLAVVLGVVGIVTGAVEAAFYGPKEGLSGDDFSGLVAAVAGLCLVILGVVTAWRGRKQDHPLAWRYGRRLLLGVAWVVGLGFVMFPLSLSYGFTHVARVETPRGNLGAPYERVSFEASEGLRLDGWFVPSRNGAAVIVYPGRKGTQNHARMLVRHGYGVLVFDRRGEGTS
;
A
#
# COMPACT_ATOMS: atom_id res chain seq x y z
N VAL A 1 3.45 37.77 47.32
CA VAL A 1 4.50 37.51 46.31
C VAL A 1 4.49 36.03 45.91
N SER A 2 4.31 35.06 46.84
CA SER A 2 4.29 33.63 46.55
C SER A 2 3.15 33.21 45.61
N ILE A 3 1.93 33.71 45.78
CA ILE A 3 0.74 33.36 44.98
C ILE A 3 0.90 33.75 43.49
N ALA A 4 1.58 34.88 43.21
CA ALA A 4 1.79 35.32 41.83
C ALA A 4 2.84 34.48 41.08
N VAL A 5 3.81 33.93 41.80
CA VAL A 5 4.84 33.02 41.20
C VAL A 5 4.21 31.68 40.85
N ASP A 6 3.40 31.12 41.74
CA ASP A 6 2.70 29.85 41.49
C ASP A 6 1.74 29.92 40.27
N GLN A 7 1.01 31.05 40.14
CA GLN A 7 0.14 31.28 38.98
C GLN A 7 0.90 31.39 37.65
N VAL A 8 2.07 32.02 37.66
CA VAL A 8 2.91 32.16 36.46
C VAL A 8 3.46 30.81 36.02
N ASP A 9 3.86 29.97 36.95
CA ASP A 9 4.38 28.63 36.64
C ASP A 9 3.27 27.67 36.17
N GLU A 10 2.07 27.80 36.72
CA GLU A 10 0.90 27.06 36.26
C GLU A 10 0.51 27.45 34.81
N LEU A 11 0.50 28.74 34.48
CA LEU A 11 0.23 29.26 33.14
C LEU A 11 1.28 28.84 32.12
N LYS A 12 2.57 28.81 32.49
CA LYS A 12 3.64 28.27 31.64
C LYS A 12 3.43 26.80 31.38
N GLY A 13 3.16 26.02 32.42
CA GLY A 13 2.89 24.58 32.27
C GLY A 13 1.68 24.29 31.38
N LEU A 14 0.61 25.12 31.48
CA LEU A 14 -0.57 25.01 30.60
C LEU A 14 -0.22 25.32 29.13
N ARG A 15 0.52 26.39 28.90
CA ARG A 15 0.97 26.82 27.56
C ARG A 15 1.85 25.76 26.90
N ASP A 16 2.75 25.16 27.66
CA ASP A 16 3.64 24.11 27.15
C ASP A 16 2.88 22.83 26.81
N ARG A 17 1.88 22.46 27.60
CA ARG A 17 0.96 21.33 27.30
C ARG A 17 0.14 21.59 26.04
N VAL A 18 -0.43 22.76 25.86
CA VAL A 18 -1.19 23.14 24.66
C VAL A 18 -0.29 23.13 23.42
N ARG A 19 0.91 23.66 23.53
CA ARG A 19 1.89 23.67 22.45
C ARG A 19 2.33 22.24 22.07
N ALA A 20 2.59 21.40 23.05
CA ALA A 20 2.94 20.00 22.81
C ALA A 20 1.79 19.22 22.16
N ALA A 21 0.55 19.45 22.58
CA ALA A 21 -0.63 18.81 21.98
C ALA A 21 -0.88 19.27 20.53
N SER A 22 -0.60 20.54 20.20
CA SER A 22 -0.69 21.04 18.83
C SER A 22 0.39 20.47 17.93
N THR A 23 1.63 20.34 18.43
CA THR A 23 2.74 19.73 17.69
C THR A 23 2.49 18.24 17.41
N GLU A 24 1.99 17.48 18.41
CA GLU A 24 1.58 16.08 18.24
C GLU A 24 0.58 15.93 17.10
N THR A 25 -0.44 16.78 17.09
CA THR A 25 -1.48 16.75 16.07
C THR A 25 -0.91 17.07 14.69
N LEU A 26 -0.07 18.08 14.57
CA LEU A 26 0.56 18.45 13.29
C LEU A 26 1.43 17.32 12.73
N VAL A 27 2.22 16.67 13.58
CA VAL A 27 3.05 15.52 13.17
C VAL A 27 2.17 14.36 12.70
N ALA A 28 1.08 14.05 13.41
CA ALA A 28 0.17 12.99 13.01
C ALA A 28 -0.51 13.29 11.66
N LEU A 29 -1.00 14.52 11.47
CA LEU A 29 -1.64 14.94 10.23
C LEU A 29 -0.65 14.93 9.05
N GLY A 30 0.58 15.38 9.26
CA GLY A 30 1.64 15.33 8.25
C GLY A 30 1.96 13.88 7.84
N ALA A 31 2.05 12.98 8.80
CA ALA A 31 2.30 11.57 8.51
C ALA A 31 1.12 10.91 7.78
N PHE A 32 -0.14 11.21 8.15
CA PHE A 32 -1.32 10.73 7.41
C PHE A 32 -1.32 11.24 5.97
N ALA A 33 -0.95 12.52 5.77
CA ALA A 33 -0.85 13.09 4.43
C ALA A 33 0.22 12.40 3.58
N LEU A 34 1.40 12.12 4.14
CA LEU A 34 2.47 11.41 3.42
C LEU A 34 2.06 9.99 3.03
N ILE A 35 1.40 9.25 3.92
CA ILE A 35 0.87 7.91 3.60
C ILE A 35 -0.22 8.02 2.52
N ALA A 36 -1.10 9.02 2.58
CA ALA A 36 -2.13 9.23 1.57
C ALA A 36 -1.53 9.58 0.19
N VAL A 37 -0.46 10.40 0.16
CA VAL A 37 0.26 10.73 -1.08
C VAL A 37 0.85 9.48 -1.71
N HIS A 38 1.49 8.61 -0.93
CA HIS A 38 1.99 7.33 -1.43
C HIS A 38 0.88 6.46 -2.03
N LEU A 39 -0.27 6.32 -1.35
CA LEU A 39 -1.40 5.55 -1.86
C LEU A 39 -1.97 6.11 -3.18
N VAL A 40 -1.94 7.44 -3.34
CA VAL A 40 -2.35 8.11 -4.59
C VAL A 40 -1.29 7.92 -5.67
N ASP A 41 -0.01 8.01 -5.33
CA ASP A 41 1.11 7.82 -6.25
C ASP A 41 1.08 6.40 -6.84
N ASP A 42 1.08 5.39 -6.00
CA ASP A 42 1.01 3.98 -6.37
C ASP A 42 -0.23 3.65 -7.22
N SER A 43 -1.39 4.15 -6.83
CA SER A 43 -2.65 3.75 -7.47
C SER A 43 -3.02 4.54 -8.73
N PHE A 44 -2.53 5.78 -8.88
CA PHE A 44 -3.00 6.68 -9.95
C PHE A 44 -1.89 7.28 -10.81
N LEU A 45 -0.67 7.47 -10.27
CA LEU A 45 0.43 8.07 -11.02
C LEU A 45 1.34 7.00 -11.64
N GLN A 46 1.50 5.88 -10.94
CA GLN A 46 2.35 4.77 -11.37
C GLN A 46 1.51 3.52 -11.64
N LEU A 47 0.52 3.68 -12.49
CA LEU A 47 -0.37 2.60 -12.89
C LEU A 47 0.41 1.39 -13.39
N GLU A 48 0.13 0.23 -12.84
CA GLU A 48 0.63 -1.03 -13.39
C GLU A 48 0.24 -1.10 -14.87
N PRO A 49 1.22 -1.41 -15.75
CA PRO A 49 0.96 -1.47 -17.16
C PRO A 49 -0.25 -2.40 -17.48
N GLY A 50 -1.33 -1.90 -18.15
CA GLY A 50 -2.60 -2.53 -18.56
C GLY A 50 -3.72 -2.47 -17.53
N THR A 51 -3.50 -1.75 -16.45
CA THR A 51 -4.59 -1.33 -15.57
C THR A 51 -5.03 0.08 -15.95
N THR A 52 -6.26 0.40 -15.65
CA THR A 52 -6.83 1.73 -15.81
C THR A 52 -7.05 2.37 -14.44
N VAL A 53 -7.19 3.68 -14.39
CA VAL A 53 -7.55 4.42 -13.18
C VAL A 53 -8.83 3.84 -12.54
N ALA A 54 -9.76 3.36 -13.35
CA ALA A 54 -11.02 2.78 -12.86
C ALA A 54 -10.81 1.51 -12.04
N ASP A 55 -9.80 0.70 -12.37
CA ASP A 55 -9.50 -0.55 -11.69
C ASP A 55 -8.94 -0.30 -10.26
N HIS A 56 -8.33 0.87 -10.04
CA HIS A 56 -7.73 1.27 -8.78
C HIS A 56 -8.61 2.17 -7.91
N LEU A 57 -9.78 2.62 -8.40
CA LEU A 57 -10.63 3.57 -7.67
C LEU A 57 -10.97 3.11 -6.26
N VAL A 58 -11.40 1.87 -6.09
CA VAL A 58 -11.84 1.38 -4.76
C VAL A 58 -10.64 1.09 -3.87
N SER A 59 -9.59 0.47 -4.40
CA SER A 59 -8.38 0.12 -3.64
C SER A 59 -7.61 1.34 -3.15
N ALA A 60 -7.68 2.47 -3.87
CA ALA A 60 -7.05 3.71 -3.51
C ALA A 60 -7.93 4.63 -2.66
N LEU A 61 -9.18 4.86 -3.08
CA LEU A 61 -10.05 5.84 -2.43
C LEU A 61 -10.47 5.40 -1.02
N VAL A 62 -10.66 4.10 -0.79
CA VAL A 62 -11.07 3.61 0.55
C VAL A 62 -9.98 3.88 1.59
N PRO A 63 -8.70 3.50 1.41
CA PRO A 63 -7.66 3.82 2.36
C PRO A 63 -7.44 5.33 2.53
N VAL A 64 -7.48 6.11 1.45
CA VAL A 64 -7.37 7.58 1.51
C VAL A 64 -8.52 8.18 2.31
N ALA A 65 -9.76 7.72 2.11
CA ALA A 65 -10.92 8.16 2.90
C ALA A 65 -10.78 7.80 4.38
N VAL A 66 -10.23 6.63 4.69
CA VAL A 66 -9.93 6.21 6.08
C VAL A 66 -8.89 7.16 6.71
N LEU A 67 -7.82 7.49 5.99
CA LEU A 67 -6.81 8.45 6.47
C LEU A 67 -7.39 9.86 6.64
N ALA A 68 -8.23 10.32 5.74
CA ALA A 68 -8.92 11.60 5.86
C ALA A 68 -9.87 11.63 7.07
N ALA A 69 -10.64 10.57 7.28
CA ALA A 69 -11.50 10.41 8.46
C ALA A 69 -10.65 10.38 9.75
N ALA A 70 -9.53 9.66 9.74
CA ALA A 70 -8.59 9.63 10.85
C ALA A 70 -8.03 11.02 11.15
N ALA A 71 -7.60 11.76 10.13
CA ALA A 71 -7.10 13.14 10.26
C ALA A 71 -8.15 14.08 10.88
N PHE A 72 -9.41 13.94 10.44
CA PHE A 72 -10.51 14.74 10.99
C PHE A 72 -10.82 14.42 12.44
N VAL A 73 -10.78 13.13 12.81
CA VAL A 73 -11.17 12.67 14.15
C VAL A 73 -10.01 12.80 15.14
N TYR A 74 -8.76 12.65 14.71
CA TYR A 74 -7.56 12.60 15.55
C TYR A 74 -7.48 13.73 16.59
N PRO A 75 -7.66 15.03 16.24
CA PRO A 75 -7.59 16.11 17.22
C PRO A 75 -8.67 16.05 18.31
N ARG A 76 -9.78 15.38 18.00
CA ARG A 76 -10.96 15.27 18.89
C ARG A 76 -10.90 14.08 19.84
N LEU A 77 -9.97 13.16 19.59
CA LEU A 77 -9.84 11.96 20.41
C LEU A 77 -9.12 12.23 21.73
N ARG A 78 -9.46 11.44 22.74
CA ARG A 78 -8.71 11.41 24.01
C ARG A 78 -7.31 10.82 23.77
N PRO A 79 -6.27 11.20 24.57
CA PRO A 79 -4.88 10.78 24.34
C PRO A 79 -4.68 9.27 24.12
N GLY A 80 -5.38 8.42 24.88
CA GLY A 80 -5.28 6.97 24.71
C GLY A 80 -5.81 6.46 23.36
N ARG A 81 -6.89 7.05 22.82
CA ARG A 81 -7.43 6.72 21.50
C ARG A 81 -6.57 7.27 20.37
N ARG A 82 -5.99 8.48 20.55
CA ARG A 82 -4.98 9.02 19.62
C ARG A 82 -3.79 8.09 19.50
N ALA A 83 -3.26 7.64 20.63
CA ALA A 83 -2.16 6.70 20.66
C ALA A 83 -2.46 5.40 19.91
N THR A 84 -3.63 4.81 20.13
CA THR A 84 -4.05 3.60 19.42
C THR A 84 -4.19 3.83 17.93
N LEU A 85 -4.86 4.92 17.52
CA LEU A 85 -5.05 5.25 16.10
C LEU A 85 -3.73 5.50 15.39
N ALA A 86 -2.81 6.23 16.03
CA ALA A 86 -1.48 6.49 15.49
C ALA A 86 -0.67 5.19 15.32
N VAL A 87 -0.67 4.29 16.31
CA VAL A 87 0.03 3.01 16.20
C VAL A 87 -0.55 2.14 15.08
N VAL A 88 -1.88 2.01 15.02
CA VAL A 88 -2.54 1.17 14.01
C VAL A 88 -2.25 1.67 12.60
N LEU A 89 -2.49 2.96 12.33
CA LEU A 89 -2.24 3.53 11.01
C LEU A 89 -0.74 3.62 10.69
N GLY A 90 0.10 3.78 11.71
CA GLY A 90 1.54 3.73 11.57
C GLY A 90 2.04 2.35 11.13
N VAL A 91 1.52 1.28 11.73
CA VAL A 91 1.84 -0.11 11.31
C VAL A 91 1.36 -0.35 9.87
N VAL A 92 0.16 0.10 9.52
CA VAL A 92 -0.33 0.00 8.14
C VAL A 92 0.61 0.73 7.17
N GLY A 93 1.00 1.98 7.47
CA GLY A 93 1.93 2.75 6.62
C GLY A 93 3.31 2.10 6.48
N ILE A 94 3.83 1.46 7.56
CA ILE A 94 5.08 0.69 7.48
C ILE A 94 4.91 -0.52 6.56
N VAL A 95 3.84 -1.28 6.73
CA VAL A 95 3.62 -2.52 5.97
C VAL A 95 3.43 -2.22 4.49
N THR A 96 2.58 -1.26 4.14
CA THR A 96 2.36 -0.90 2.74
C THR A 96 3.64 -0.39 2.08
N GLY A 97 4.31 0.61 2.67
CA GLY A 97 5.52 1.17 2.10
C GLY A 97 6.74 0.24 2.13
N ALA A 98 6.89 -0.62 3.16
CA ALA A 98 8.01 -1.56 3.23
C ALA A 98 7.85 -2.74 2.27
N VAL A 99 6.63 -3.21 2.00
CA VAL A 99 6.38 -4.28 1.01
C VAL A 99 6.79 -3.81 -0.38
N GLU A 100 6.44 -2.59 -0.77
CA GLU A 100 6.85 -2.02 -2.04
C GLU A 100 8.37 -1.96 -2.16
N ALA A 101 9.01 -1.22 -1.27
CA ALA A 101 10.46 -0.99 -1.35
C ALA A 101 11.29 -2.28 -1.15
N ALA A 102 10.89 -3.19 -0.25
CA ALA A 102 11.67 -4.39 0.05
C ALA A 102 11.42 -5.56 -0.90
N PHE A 103 10.22 -5.67 -1.49
CA PHE A 103 9.86 -6.81 -2.33
C PHE A 103 10.03 -6.52 -3.82
N TYR A 104 9.68 -5.32 -4.28
CA TYR A 104 9.75 -4.96 -5.69
C TYR A 104 11.09 -4.30 -6.05
N GLY A 105 11.65 -3.42 -5.23
CA GLY A 105 12.90 -2.72 -5.48
C GLY A 105 14.08 -3.63 -5.89
N PRO A 106 14.36 -4.77 -5.20
CA PRO A 106 15.44 -5.67 -5.60
C PRO A 106 15.20 -6.42 -6.92
N LYS A 107 13.94 -6.50 -7.40
CA LYS A 107 13.59 -7.28 -8.60
C LYS A 107 13.52 -6.43 -9.87
N GLU A 108 13.10 -5.21 -9.76
CA GLU A 108 12.77 -4.34 -10.90
C GLU A 108 13.63 -3.08 -10.94
N GLY A 109 14.43 -2.83 -9.89
CA GLY A 109 15.16 -1.59 -9.66
C GLY A 109 14.27 -0.57 -8.95
N LEU A 110 14.89 0.38 -8.25
CA LEU A 110 14.15 1.44 -7.56
C LEU A 110 13.42 2.32 -8.57
N SER A 111 12.11 2.31 -8.53
CA SER A 111 11.21 3.17 -9.30
C SER A 111 10.65 4.31 -8.42
N GLY A 112 9.82 5.20 -8.98
CA GLY A 112 9.31 6.34 -8.22
C GLY A 112 8.37 5.95 -7.07
N ASP A 113 7.61 4.87 -7.25
CA ASP A 113 6.70 4.28 -6.26
C ASP A 113 7.45 3.66 -5.06
N ASP A 114 8.57 2.99 -5.30
CA ASP A 114 9.45 2.51 -4.22
C ASP A 114 9.90 3.66 -3.32
N PHE A 115 10.16 4.83 -3.92
CA PHE A 115 10.59 6.01 -3.16
C PHE A 115 9.45 6.58 -2.33
N SER A 116 8.23 6.69 -2.88
CA SER A 116 7.05 7.13 -2.14
C SER A 116 6.67 6.12 -1.06
N GLY A 117 6.86 4.81 -1.30
CA GLY A 117 6.70 3.73 -0.33
C GLY A 117 7.65 3.86 0.87
N LEU A 118 8.93 4.16 0.60
CA LEU A 118 9.89 4.41 1.68
C LEU A 118 9.49 5.61 2.55
N VAL A 119 9.01 6.69 1.93
CA VAL A 119 8.50 7.87 2.67
C VAL A 119 7.28 7.48 3.52
N ALA A 120 6.36 6.68 3.00
CA ALA A 120 5.21 6.18 3.74
C ALA A 120 5.62 5.29 4.92
N ALA A 121 6.62 4.42 4.75
CA ALA A 121 7.14 3.59 5.83
C ALA A 121 7.76 4.43 6.95
N VAL A 122 8.53 5.46 6.62
CA VAL A 122 9.10 6.42 7.60
C VAL A 122 8.00 7.20 8.30
N ALA A 123 7.00 7.68 7.58
CA ALA A 123 5.83 8.36 8.16
C ALA A 123 5.06 7.42 9.10
N GLY A 124 4.89 6.16 8.73
CA GLY A 124 4.31 5.12 9.56
C GLY A 124 5.10 4.89 10.85
N LEU A 125 6.43 4.81 10.76
CA LEU A 125 7.31 4.68 11.94
C LEU A 125 7.19 5.90 12.87
N CYS A 126 7.14 7.11 12.32
CA CYS A 126 6.88 8.32 13.09
C CYS A 126 5.54 8.26 13.84
N LEU A 127 4.48 7.75 13.21
CA LEU A 127 3.17 7.55 13.85
C LEU A 127 3.23 6.52 14.98
N VAL A 128 3.94 5.41 14.79
CA VAL A 128 4.11 4.40 15.86
C VAL A 128 4.84 5.02 17.06
N ILE A 129 5.95 5.71 16.83
CA ILE A 129 6.70 6.38 17.88
C ILE A 129 5.83 7.42 18.59
N LEU A 130 5.12 8.25 17.83
CA LEU A 130 4.20 9.26 18.36
C LEU A 130 3.12 8.63 19.23
N GLY A 131 2.50 7.54 18.77
CA GLY A 131 1.49 6.82 19.52
C GLY A 131 2.02 6.24 20.82
N VAL A 132 3.22 5.63 20.79
CA VAL A 132 3.90 5.11 21.99
C VAL A 132 4.19 6.24 22.98
N VAL A 133 4.74 7.36 22.51
CA VAL A 133 5.05 8.54 23.35
C VAL A 133 3.77 9.13 23.96
N THR A 134 2.71 9.26 23.16
CA THR A 134 1.39 9.77 23.62
C THR A 134 0.79 8.83 24.67
N ALA A 135 0.88 7.51 24.44
CA ALA A 135 0.45 6.51 25.42
C ALA A 135 1.25 6.60 26.73
N TRP A 136 2.55 6.84 26.60
CA TRP A 136 3.45 6.94 27.74
C TRP A 136 3.21 8.21 28.56
N ARG A 137 3.06 9.35 27.91
CA ARG A 137 2.75 10.64 28.56
C ARG A 137 1.35 10.66 29.20
N GLY A 138 0.37 10.00 28.61
CA GLY A 138 -1.01 9.92 29.09
C GLY A 138 -1.22 8.95 30.25
N ARG A 139 -0.17 8.52 30.96
CA ARG A 139 -0.28 7.60 32.09
C ARG A 139 -1.03 8.25 33.26
N LYS A 140 -2.11 7.62 33.68
CA LYS A 140 -2.68 7.86 35.00
C LYS A 140 -1.89 7.04 36.02
N GLN A 141 -1.44 7.65 37.11
CA GLN A 141 -0.57 6.99 38.10
C GLN A 141 -1.28 5.99 39.00
N ASP A 142 -2.62 5.94 38.99
CA ASP A 142 -3.44 5.26 39.99
C ASP A 142 -3.62 3.74 39.86
N HIS A 143 -3.01 3.10 38.85
CA HIS A 143 -3.12 1.63 38.67
C HIS A 143 -1.77 0.97 38.43
N PRO A 144 -1.58 -0.32 38.81
CA PRO A 144 -0.36 -1.06 38.56
C PRO A 144 0.02 -1.07 37.08
N LEU A 145 1.30 -0.86 36.79
CA LEU A 145 1.85 -0.78 35.44
C LEU A 145 1.44 -1.97 34.56
N ALA A 146 1.52 -3.18 35.11
CA ALA A 146 1.20 -4.42 34.38
C ALA A 146 -0.25 -4.45 33.90
N TRP A 147 -1.23 -4.02 34.70
CA TRP A 147 -2.64 -4.02 34.31
C TRP A 147 -2.97 -3.02 33.21
N ARG A 148 -2.31 -1.84 33.25
CA ARG A 148 -2.50 -0.78 32.24
C ARG A 148 -1.92 -1.17 30.89
N TYR A 149 -0.71 -1.70 30.89
CA TYR A 149 -0.07 -2.14 29.64
C TYR A 149 -0.73 -3.40 29.11
N GLY A 150 -1.08 -4.36 29.96
CA GLY A 150 -1.79 -5.57 29.57
C GLY A 150 -3.11 -5.25 28.87
N ARG A 151 -3.95 -4.38 29.45
CA ARG A 151 -5.24 -3.98 28.81
C ARG A 151 -5.04 -3.23 27.50
N ARG A 152 -4.05 -2.31 27.43
CA ARG A 152 -3.78 -1.55 26.19
C ARG A 152 -3.21 -2.44 25.10
N LEU A 153 -2.30 -3.32 25.45
CA LEU A 153 -1.76 -4.33 24.55
C LEU A 153 -2.88 -5.23 24.04
N LEU A 154 -3.72 -5.74 24.92
CA LEU A 154 -4.83 -6.62 24.57
C LEU A 154 -5.86 -5.92 23.66
N LEU A 155 -6.19 -4.66 23.93
CA LEU A 155 -7.04 -3.86 23.03
C LEU A 155 -6.36 -3.56 21.69
N GLY A 156 -5.07 -3.25 21.70
CA GLY A 156 -4.30 -3.03 20.47
C GLY A 156 -4.23 -4.29 19.61
N VAL A 157 -3.91 -5.42 20.22
CA VAL A 157 -3.90 -6.73 19.54
C VAL A 157 -5.29 -7.10 19.05
N ALA A 158 -6.33 -6.92 19.87
CA ALA A 158 -7.72 -7.18 19.45
C ALA A 158 -8.15 -6.31 18.26
N TRP A 159 -7.73 -5.04 18.21
CA TRP A 159 -7.96 -4.16 17.07
C TRP A 159 -7.21 -4.60 15.81
N VAL A 160 -5.91 -4.93 15.93
CA VAL A 160 -5.11 -5.41 14.80
C VAL A 160 -5.65 -6.73 14.26
N VAL A 161 -5.97 -7.67 15.16
CA VAL A 161 -6.54 -8.96 14.78
C VAL A 161 -7.94 -8.78 14.18
N GLY A 162 -8.81 -7.96 14.80
CA GLY A 162 -10.15 -7.70 14.30
C GLY A 162 -10.14 -7.02 12.93
N LEU A 163 -9.30 -5.99 12.76
CA LEU A 163 -9.13 -5.31 11.47
C LEU A 163 -8.55 -6.25 10.42
N GLY A 164 -7.54 -7.04 10.79
CA GLY A 164 -6.94 -8.04 9.91
C GLY A 164 -7.95 -9.12 9.50
N PHE A 165 -8.74 -9.61 10.46
CA PHE A 165 -9.78 -10.63 10.19
C PHE A 165 -10.89 -10.14 9.27
N VAL A 166 -11.21 -8.84 9.27
CA VAL A 166 -12.20 -8.25 8.36
C VAL A 166 -11.57 -7.80 7.05
N MET A 167 -10.46 -7.08 7.11
CA MET A 167 -9.83 -6.48 5.91
C MET A 167 -9.16 -7.53 5.02
N PHE A 168 -8.52 -8.54 5.60
CA PHE A 168 -7.83 -9.58 4.83
C PHE A 168 -8.77 -10.37 3.91
N PRO A 169 -9.90 -10.94 4.39
CA PRO A 169 -10.85 -11.61 3.51
C PRO A 169 -11.49 -10.67 2.48
N LEU A 170 -11.79 -9.44 2.85
CA LEU A 170 -12.35 -8.45 1.92
C LEU A 170 -11.36 -8.09 0.82
N SER A 171 -10.10 -7.85 1.17
CA SER A 171 -9.03 -7.56 0.19
C SER A 171 -8.77 -8.74 -0.73
N LEU A 172 -8.74 -9.97 -0.19
CA LEU A 172 -8.62 -11.18 -0.99
C LEU A 172 -9.81 -11.37 -1.91
N SER A 173 -11.03 -11.24 -1.38
CA SER A 173 -12.25 -11.38 -2.17
C SER A 173 -12.29 -10.35 -3.30
N TYR A 174 -11.96 -9.08 -2.98
CA TYR A 174 -11.89 -8.03 -3.98
C TYR A 174 -10.79 -8.32 -5.02
N GLY A 175 -9.57 -8.65 -4.58
CA GLY A 175 -8.45 -8.93 -5.47
C GLY A 175 -8.68 -10.16 -6.38
N PHE A 176 -9.42 -11.17 -5.91
CA PHE A 176 -9.76 -12.32 -6.75
C PHE A 176 -10.93 -12.08 -7.70
N THR A 177 -11.84 -11.18 -7.36
CA THR A 177 -13.01 -10.87 -8.20
C THR A 177 -12.77 -9.71 -9.17
N HIS A 178 -11.79 -8.83 -8.87
CA HIS A 178 -11.43 -7.66 -9.67
C HIS A 178 -9.99 -7.78 -10.17
N VAL A 179 -9.67 -8.91 -10.79
CA VAL A 179 -8.37 -9.06 -11.46
C VAL A 179 -8.31 -8.11 -12.64
N ALA A 180 -7.32 -7.22 -12.65
CA ALA A 180 -7.10 -6.31 -13.76
C ALA A 180 -6.90 -7.11 -15.05
N ARG A 181 -7.63 -6.76 -16.09
CA ARG A 181 -7.50 -7.35 -17.43
C ARG A 181 -6.28 -6.79 -18.10
N VAL A 182 -5.21 -7.54 -17.99
CA VAL A 182 -3.90 -7.16 -18.46
C VAL A 182 -3.63 -7.78 -19.81
N GLU A 183 -3.41 -6.96 -20.84
CA GLU A 183 -2.96 -7.45 -22.13
C GLU A 183 -1.54 -8.01 -22.05
N THR A 184 -1.31 -9.16 -22.62
CA THR A 184 0.02 -9.75 -22.82
C THR A 184 0.37 -9.71 -24.33
N PRO A 185 1.60 -9.33 -24.72
CA PRO A 185 2.73 -8.82 -23.95
C PRO A 185 2.64 -7.30 -23.77
N ARG A 186 3.20 -6.86 -22.65
CA ARG A 186 3.34 -5.45 -22.43
C ARG A 186 4.74 -5.01 -22.70
N GLY A 187 5.01 -4.51 -23.83
CA GLY A 187 6.29 -3.94 -24.16
C GLY A 187 7.10 -4.74 -25.16
N ASN A 188 8.36 -4.34 -25.34
CA ASN A 188 9.24 -4.84 -26.38
C ASN A 188 9.67 -6.28 -26.13
N LEU A 189 9.25 -7.20 -26.98
CA LEU A 189 9.69 -8.61 -26.97
C LEU A 189 11.12 -8.79 -27.51
N GLY A 190 11.78 -7.72 -27.96
CA GLY A 190 13.12 -7.78 -28.53
C GLY A 190 13.15 -8.02 -30.04
N ALA A 191 11.99 -8.13 -30.70
CA ALA A 191 11.81 -8.20 -32.14
C ALA A 191 10.42 -7.68 -32.52
N PRO A 192 10.20 -7.30 -33.78
CA PRO A 192 8.86 -7.01 -34.31
C PRO A 192 7.93 -8.21 -34.11
N TYR A 193 6.70 -7.93 -33.72
CA TYR A 193 5.67 -8.94 -33.55
C TYR A 193 4.38 -8.54 -34.27
N GLU A 194 3.60 -9.55 -34.61
CA GLU A 194 2.29 -9.40 -35.24
C GLU A 194 1.20 -9.70 -34.20
N ARG A 195 0.14 -8.90 -34.19
CA ARG A 195 -1.06 -9.22 -33.42
C ARG A 195 -1.82 -10.31 -34.15
N VAL A 196 -2.08 -11.42 -33.48
CA VAL A 196 -2.80 -12.55 -34.03
C VAL A 196 -4.04 -12.84 -33.18
N SER A 197 -5.08 -13.30 -33.82
CA SER A 197 -6.31 -13.71 -33.16
C SER A 197 -6.69 -15.08 -33.67
N PHE A 198 -7.02 -16.00 -32.78
CA PHE A 198 -7.40 -17.34 -33.12
C PHE A 198 -8.55 -17.84 -32.27
N GLU A 199 -9.31 -18.76 -32.81
CA GLU A 199 -10.47 -19.33 -32.13
C GLU A 199 -10.05 -20.61 -31.39
N ALA A 200 -10.34 -20.62 -30.08
CA ALA A 200 -10.14 -21.82 -29.26
C ALA A 200 -11.38 -22.72 -29.33
N SER A 201 -11.27 -23.92 -28.72
CA SER A 201 -12.43 -24.79 -28.55
C SER A 201 -13.57 -24.02 -27.88
N GLU A 202 -14.79 -24.22 -28.30
CA GLU A 202 -15.99 -23.52 -27.81
C GLU A 202 -16.27 -22.13 -28.43
N GLY A 203 -15.60 -21.80 -29.56
CA GLY A 203 -15.83 -20.50 -30.24
C GLY A 203 -15.26 -19.29 -29.51
N LEU A 204 -14.40 -19.51 -28.52
CA LEU A 204 -13.78 -18.44 -27.78
C LEU A 204 -12.61 -17.85 -28.57
N ARG A 205 -12.66 -16.55 -28.80
CA ARG A 205 -11.59 -15.82 -29.45
C ARG A 205 -10.48 -15.51 -28.43
N LEU A 206 -9.25 -15.85 -28.80
CA LEU A 206 -8.05 -15.50 -28.03
C LEU A 206 -7.20 -14.55 -28.87
N ASP A 207 -6.73 -13.48 -28.25
CA ASP A 207 -5.82 -12.53 -28.86
C ASP A 207 -4.40 -12.76 -28.34
N GLY A 208 -3.42 -12.59 -29.23
CA GLY A 208 -2.03 -12.85 -28.89
C GLY A 208 -1.06 -12.12 -29.83
N TRP A 209 0.20 -12.37 -29.63
CA TRP A 209 1.30 -11.77 -30.37
C TRP A 209 2.26 -12.86 -30.82
N PHE A 210 2.58 -12.81 -32.09
CA PHE A 210 3.47 -13.77 -32.72
C PHE A 210 4.75 -13.07 -33.20
N VAL A 211 5.88 -13.59 -32.78
CA VAL A 211 7.20 -13.23 -33.31
C VAL A 211 7.63 -14.32 -34.27
N PRO A 212 7.91 -14.02 -35.55
CA PRO A 212 8.36 -14.99 -36.51
C PRO A 212 9.68 -15.66 -36.14
N SER A 213 9.80 -16.94 -36.42
CA SER A 213 11.02 -17.71 -36.19
C SER A 213 12.14 -17.34 -37.15
N ARG A 214 13.37 -17.31 -36.65
CA ARG A 214 14.59 -17.21 -37.46
C ARG A 214 15.37 -18.51 -37.55
N ASN A 215 15.10 -19.49 -36.67
CA ASN A 215 15.75 -20.80 -36.63
C ASN A 215 14.85 -21.97 -37.10
N GLY A 216 13.64 -21.67 -37.56
CA GLY A 216 12.68 -22.66 -38.03
C GLY A 216 11.84 -23.33 -36.94
N ALA A 217 12.08 -23.02 -35.65
CA ALA A 217 11.32 -23.56 -34.53
C ALA A 217 10.46 -22.48 -33.89
N ALA A 218 9.30 -22.83 -33.36
CA ALA A 218 8.41 -21.92 -32.64
C ALA A 218 7.99 -22.51 -31.30
N VAL A 219 7.79 -21.64 -30.31
CA VAL A 219 7.39 -22.01 -28.95
C VAL A 219 6.14 -21.21 -28.56
N ILE A 220 5.15 -21.91 -28.06
CA ILE A 220 3.98 -21.30 -27.44
C ILE A 220 4.33 -21.02 -25.98
N VAL A 221 4.30 -19.75 -25.62
CA VAL A 221 4.59 -19.32 -24.25
C VAL A 221 3.28 -19.04 -23.56
N TYR A 222 2.91 -19.93 -22.64
CA TYR A 222 1.67 -19.78 -21.89
C TYR A 222 1.81 -18.69 -20.85
N PRO A 223 0.93 -17.68 -20.81
CA PRO A 223 1.04 -16.58 -19.88
C PRO A 223 0.84 -17.04 -18.43
N GLY A 224 1.82 -16.77 -17.60
CA GLY A 224 1.69 -16.85 -16.15
C GLY A 224 0.93 -15.64 -15.60
N ARG A 225 0.63 -15.63 -14.33
CA ARG A 225 -0.12 -14.56 -13.67
C ARG A 225 0.60 -13.19 -13.72
N LYS A 226 1.92 -13.18 -13.88
CA LYS A 226 2.77 -11.98 -14.04
C LYS A 226 3.73 -12.19 -15.22
N GLY A 227 3.21 -12.11 -16.43
CA GLY A 227 3.96 -11.98 -17.68
C GLY A 227 5.14 -12.93 -17.88
N THR A 228 5.06 -13.75 -18.88
CA THR A 228 6.17 -14.58 -19.38
C THR A 228 7.11 -13.80 -20.30
N GLN A 229 7.10 -12.48 -20.25
CA GLN A 229 7.83 -11.61 -21.17
C GLN A 229 9.33 -11.88 -21.17
N ASN A 230 9.93 -12.17 -20.02
CA ASN A 230 11.35 -12.45 -19.93
C ASN A 230 11.72 -13.77 -20.62
N HIS A 231 10.88 -14.80 -20.51
CA HIS A 231 11.06 -16.07 -21.22
C HIS A 231 10.85 -15.88 -22.72
N ALA A 232 9.82 -15.13 -23.12
CA ALA A 232 9.58 -14.80 -24.52
C ALA A 232 10.76 -14.05 -25.14
N ARG A 233 11.29 -13.00 -24.44
CA ARG A 233 12.49 -12.28 -24.90
C ARG A 233 13.72 -13.16 -25.02
N MET A 234 13.93 -14.07 -24.07
CA MET A 234 15.04 -15.01 -24.13
C MET A 234 14.93 -15.91 -25.37
N LEU A 235 13.76 -16.49 -25.63
CA LEU A 235 13.50 -17.33 -26.79
C LEU A 235 13.69 -16.57 -28.11
N VAL A 236 13.17 -15.35 -28.20
CA VAL A 236 13.31 -14.47 -29.37
C VAL A 236 14.79 -14.15 -29.64
N ARG A 237 15.60 -13.88 -28.60
CA ARG A 237 17.05 -13.66 -28.76
C ARG A 237 17.75 -14.87 -29.37
N HIS A 238 17.32 -16.07 -29.06
CA HIS A 238 17.86 -17.33 -29.62
C HIS A 238 17.25 -17.71 -30.97
N GLY A 239 16.43 -16.81 -31.55
CA GLY A 239 15.88 -17.00 -32.90
C GLY A 239 14.62 -17.86 -32.99
N TYR A 240 14.05 -18.29 -31.87
CA TYR A 240 12.80 -19.01 -31.88
C TYR A 240 11.63 -18.09 -32.26
N GLY A 241 10.67 -18.64 -33.02
CA GLY A 241 9.34 -18.04 -33.12
C GLY A 241 8.63 -18.16 -31.78
N VAL A 242 7.90 -17.13 -31.39
CA VAL A 242 7.23 -17.11 -30.09
C VAL A 242 5.79 -16.65 -30.26
N LEU A 243 4.85 -17.47 -29.83
CA LEU A 243 3.45 -17.09 -29.67
C LEU A 243 3.16 -16.86 -28.19
N VAL A 244 2.80 -15.63 -27.85
CA VAL A 244 2.28 -15.26 -26.52
C VAL A 244 0.83 -14.82 -26.70
N PHE A 245 -0.07 -15.29 -25.87
CA PHE A 245 -1.50 -14.95 -25.98
C PHE A 245 -2.12 -14.69 -24.61
N ASP A 246 -3.22 -13.96 -24.60
CA ASP A 246 -4.00 -13.71 -23.39
C ASP A 246 -4.83 -14.95 -23.04
N ARG A 247 -4.90 -15.25 -21.76
CA ARG A 247 -5.77 -16.31 -21.27
C ARG A 247 -7.24 -15.90 -21.37
N ARG A 248 -8.11 -16.88 -21.34
CA ARG A 248 -9.56 -16.68 -21.29
C ARG A 248 -9.93 -15.69 -20.17
N GLY A 249 -10.62 -14.60 -20.54
CA GLY A 249 -11.04 -13.54 -19.63
C GLY A 249 -9.94 -12.58 -19.17
N GLU A 250 -8.74 -12.65 -19.76
CA GLU A 250 -7.65 -11.70 -19.56
C GLU A 250 -7.41 -10.89 -20.85
N GLY A 251 -6.90 -9.66 -20.72
CA GLY A 251 -6.61 -8.77 -21.82
C GLY A 251 -7.81 -8.52 -22.72
N THR A 252 -7.64 -8.81 -24.00
CA THR A 252 -8.67 -8.68 -25.05
C THR A 252 -9.33 -10.01 -25.43
N SER A 253 -8.97 -11.08 -24.74
CA SER A 253 -9.51 -12.44 -24.96
C SER A 253 -10.82 -12.70 -24.21
#